data_941b112744987036414a3902c4514862
#
_entry.id   941b112744987036414a3902c4514862
#
_cell.length_a   1.000
_cell.length_b   1.000
_cell.length_c   1.000
_cell.angle_alpha   90.00
_cell.angle_beta   90.00
_cell.angle_gamma   90.00
#
_symmetry.space_group_name_H-M   'P 1'
#
loop_
_entity.id
_entity.type
_entity.pdbx_description
1 polymer ?
#
loop_
_entity_poly.entity_id
_entity_poly.type
_entity_poly.pdbx_seq_one_letter_code
_entity_poly.pdbx_strand_id
1 'polypeptide(L)'
;MMLLWSLPAILIMSLLMTAALRRYAIVRSVIDIPNARSSHTVPTPRGGGVAIVISFLLALVALMMTGVEHTSTLVALGGGGSLIAIIGFMDDHGHIAARWRLLGHFAAAAWILVWMGGLAPLSLFGWTLDLGWLGGIFAAVYLVWLLNLYNFMDGIDGIASVEAICACLSAALLYWLSGLSGAAILPLLMAAAVGGFLFWNFPPAKIFMGDAGSGFIGIVLGGLSLHAAWASPPLFWCWLILLGVFIVDATYTLVRRLLRGDKVYEAHRSHAYQFASRKYGKHLPVTLAVAALNLGWLLPVAICVVQFGLDGVLGVLIAYVPLLILAVRYRAGELEVQR
;
A
#
# COMPACT_ATOMS: atom_id res chain seq x y z
N MET A 1 19.08 14.55 -14.63
CA MET A 1 18.85 15.79 -13.85
C MET A 1 17.39 16.22 -13.84
N MET A 2 16.67 16.33 -14.98
CA MET A 2 15.25 16.73 -14.98
C MET A 2 14.35 15.84 -14.11
N LEU A 3 14.56 14.51 -14.10
CA LEU A 3 13.77 13.58 -13.26
C LEU A 3 13.93 13.82 -11.75
N LEU A 4 15.08 14.26 -11.26
CA LEU A 4 15.26 14.53 -9.83
C LEU A 4 14.47 15.75 -9.35
N TRP A 5 14.23 16.73 -10.24
CA TRP A 5 13.40 17.89 -9.94
C TRP A 5 11.89 17.57 -9.93
N SER A 6 11.47 16.45 -10.53
CA SER A 6 10.08 16.01 -10.46
C SER A 6 9.67 15.58 -9.05
N LEU A 7 10.57 15.01 -8.26
CA LEU A 7 10.25 14.55 -6.89
C LEU A 7 9.78 15.67 -5.97
N PRO A 8 10.55 16.79 -5.78
CA PRO A 8 10.07 17.90 -4.97
C PRO A 8 8.82 18.56 -5.57
N ALA A 9 8.68 18.62 -6.90
CA ALA A 9 7.49 19.18 -7.53
C ALA A 9 6.24 18.35 -7.22
N ILE A 10 6.31 17.02 -7.31
CA ILE A 10 5.19 16.11 -6.98
C ILE A 10 4.85 16.18 -5.48
N LEU A 11 5.87 16.20 -4.61
CA LEU A 11 5.67 16.35 -3.17
C LEU A 11 4.94 17.66 -2.83
N ILE A 12 5.40 18.80 -3.37
CA ILE A 12 4.78 20.11 -3.15
C ILE A 12 3.36 20.14 -3.73
N MET A 13 3.16 19.57 -4.92
CA MET A 13 1.84 19.49 -5.54
C MET A 13 0.87 18.70 -4.66
N SER A 14 1.24 17.51 -4.19
CA SER A 14 0.41 16.69 -3.29
C SER A 14 0.12 17.43 -1.97
N LEU A 15 1.12 18.10 -1.41
CA LEU A 15 0.96 18.90 -0.18
C LEU A 15 -0.05 20.03 -0.35
N LEU A 16 0.06 20.80 -1.44
CA LEU A 16 -0.86 21.92 -1.71
C LEU A 16 -2.27 21.44 -2.08
N MET A 17 -2.37 20.37 -2.87
CA MET A 17 -3.66 19.76 -3.20
C MET A 17 -4.35 19.22 -1.96
N THR A 18 -3.62 18.56 -1.05
CA THR A 18 -4.19 18.11 0.22
C THR A 18 -4.69 19.26 1.06
N ALA A 19 -3.98 20.40 1.10
CA ALA A 19 -4.46 21.60 1.76
C ALA A 19 -5.78 22.13 1.15
N ALA A 20 -5.88 22.12 -0.17
CA ALA A 20 -7.09 22.55 -0.88
C ALA A 20 -8.27 21.60 -0.63
N LEU A 21 -8.03 20.27 -0.72
CA LEU A 21 -9.03 19.24 -0.43
C LEU A 21 -9.50 19.32 1.03
N ARG A 22 -8.61 19.57 1.98
CA ARG A 22 -8.98 19.76 3.38
C ARG A 22 -9.93 20.95 3.56
N ARG A 23 -9.64 22.09 2.91
CA ARG A 23 -10.53 23.26 2.94
C ARG A 23 -11.89 22.93 2.32
N TYR A 24 -11.90 22.26 1.17
CA TYR A 24 -13.12 21.81 0.51
C TYR A 24 -13.93 20.88 1.42
N ALA A 25 -13.32 19.89 2.04
CA ALA A 25 -13.97 18.93 2.92
C ALA A 25 -14.61 19.61 4.15
N ILE A 26 -13.94 20.61 4.73
CA ILE A 26 -14.49 21.42 5.83
C ILE A 26 -15.72 22.21 5.37
N VAL A 27 -15.62 22.91 4.22
CA VAL A 27 -16.74 23.76 3.71
C VAL A 27 -17.94 22.90 3.30
N ARG A 28 -17.70 21.70 2.75
CA ARG A 28 -18.77 20.77 2.30
C ARG A 28 -19.21 19.78 3.36
N SER A 29 -18.68 19.89 4.59
CA SER A 29 -18.99 18.97 5.69
C SER A 29 -18.72 17.50 5.37
N VAL A 30 -17.70 17.21 4.54
CA VAL A 30 -17.19 15.86 4.27
C VAL A 30 -16.28 15.46 5.44
N ILE A 31 -16.91 15.11 6.56
CA ILE A 31 -16.23 14.88 7.84
C ILE A 31 -16.54 13.45 8.31
N ASP A 32 -15.50 12.71 8.69
CA ASP A 32 -15.64 11.44 9.35
C ASP A 32 -15.93 11.66 10.84
N ILE A 33 -17.14 11.27 11.24
CA ILE A 33 -17.59 11.38 12.64
C ILE A 33 -17.26 10.08 13.38
N PRO A 34 -16.58 10.16 14.53
CA PRO A 34 -16.22 8.98 15.31
C PRO A 34 -17.42 8.10 15.63
N ASN A 35 -17.29 6.80 15.42
CA ASN A 35 -18.28 5.78 15.75
C ASN A 35 -17.63 4.64 16.56
N ALA A 36 -18.41 3.63 16.95
CA ALA A 36 -17.93 2.51 17.76
C ALA A 36 -16.77 1.71 17.10
N ARG A 37 -16.54 1.85 15.81
CA ARG A 37 -15.47 1.16 15.04
C ARG A 37 -14.28 2.07 14.76
N SER A 38 -14.39 3.37 15.00
CA SER A 38 -13.32 4.34 14.75
C SER A 38 -12.18 4.21 15.74
N SER A 39 -10.95 4.45 15.27
CA SER A 39 -9.76 4.59 16.12
C SER A 39 -9.50 6.04 16.55
N HIS A 40 -10.19 7.02 15.93
CA HIS A 40 -10.09 8.45 16.24
C HIS A 40 -11.27 8.89 17.13
N THR A 41 -11.06 9.99 17.86
CA THR A 41 -12.05 10.57 18.80
C THR A 41 -12.54 11.95 18.39
N VAL A 42 -11.91 12.58 17.40
CA VAL A 42 -12.20 13.93 16.92
C VAL A 42 -12.75 13.84 15.50
N PRO A 43 -13.88 14.52 15.18
CA PRO A 43 -14.36 14.62 13.80
C PRO A 43 -13.29 15.19 12.88
N THR A 44 -12.94 14.47 11.82
CA THR A 44 -11.80 14.80 10.95
C THR A 44 -12.23 14.81 9.49
N PRO A 45 -11.82 15.80 8.66
CA PRO A 45 -12.05 15.80 7.23
C PRO A 45 -11.54 14.52 6.56
N ARG A 46 -12.21 14.03 5.49
CA ARG A 46 -11.86 12.81 4.77
C ARG A 46 -11.65 13.11 3.28
N GLY A 47 -10.95 12.21 2.57
CA GLY A 47 -10.77 12.28 1.13
C GLY A 47 -9.45 12.93 0.68
N GLY A 48 -8.48 13.09 1.59
CA GLY A 48 -7.17 13.67 1.25
C GLY A 48 -6.34 12.83 0.28
N GLY A 49 -6.60 11.53 0.20
CA GLY A 49 -5.91 10.61 -0.70
C GLY A 49 -6.08 10.91 -2.18
N VAL A 50 -7.11 11.65 -2.57
CA VAL A 50 -7.28 12.15 -3.95
C VAL A 50 -6.08 13.00 -4.39
N ALA A 51 -5.42 13.72 -3.47
CA ALA A 51 -4.19 14.46 -3.79
C ALA A 51 -3.05 13.53 -4.21
N ILE A 52 -2.90 12.39 -3.54
CA ILE A 52 -1.90 11.35 -3.91
C ILE A 52 -2.20 10.83 -5.31
N VAL A 53 -3.46 10.46 -5.56
CA VAL A 53 -3.92 9.92 -6.85
C VAL A 53 -3.57 10.88 -7.98
N ILE A 54 -4.03 12.12 -7.91
CA ILE A 54 -3.82 13.10 -8.99
C ILE A 54 -2.34 13.40 -9.16
N SER A 55 -1.59 13.59 -8.06
CA SER A 55 -0.15 13.90 -8.13
C SER A 55 0.64 12.78 -8.78
N PHE A 56 0.36 11.52 -8.43
CA PHE A 56 1.03 10.38 -9.03
C PHE A 56 0.62 10.16 -10.49
N LEU A 57 -0.66 10.29 -10.85
CA LEU A 57 -1.11 10.18 -12.24
C LEU A 57 -0.48 11.24 -13.14
N LEU A 58 -0.39 12.50 -12.68
CA LEU A 58 0.31 13.55 -13.42
C LEU A 58 1.81 13.25 -13.55
N ALA A 59 2.42 12.66 -12.53
CA ALA A 59 3.80 12.20 -12.60
C ALA A 59 3.99 11.10 -13.66
N LEU A 60 3.06 10.13 -13.76
CA LEU A 60 3.09 9.10 -14.81
C LEU A 60 2.96 9.70 -16.20
N VAL A 61 2.06 10.68 -16.40
CA VAL A 61 1.92 11.39 -17.69
C VAL A 61 3.20 12.14 -18.04
N ALA A 62 3.81 12.85 -17.08
CA ALA A 62 5.08 13.54 -17.30
C ALA A 62 6.21 12.55 -17.62
N LEU A 63 6.25 11.40 -16.95
CA LEU A 63 7.24 10.35 -17.19
C LEU A 63 7.08 9.73 -18.58
N MET A 64 5.85 9.55 -19.07
CA MET A 64 5.55 9.08 -20.42
C MET A 64 6.18 9.98 -21.49
N MET A 65 6.19 11.30 -21.27
CA MET A 65 6.79 12.26 -22.22
C MET A 65 8.32 12.17 -22.26
N THR A 66 8.95 11.55 -21.28
CA THR A 66 10.42 11.38 -21.23
C THR A 66 10.92 10.10 -21.92
N GLY A 67 10.06 9.11 -22.13
CA GLY A 67 10.42 7.80 -22.67
C GLY A 67 11.35 6.97 -21.78
N VAL A 68 11.51 7.32 -20.51
CA VAL A 68 12.39 6.63 -19.56
C VAL A 68 11.81 5.29 -19.12
N GLU A 69 10.48 5.20 -19.02
CA GLU A 69 9.77 3.97 -18.68
C GLU A 69 8.90 3.47 -19.85
N HIS A 70 8.63 2.18 -19.87
CA HIS A 70 7.76 1.58 -20.87
C HIS A 70 6.33 2.12 -20.76
N THR A 71 5.78 2.58 -21.87
CA THR A 71 4.40 3.09 -21.94
C THR A 71 3.40 2.09 -21.38
N SER A 72 3.59 0.79 -21.59
CA SER A 72 2.73 -0.27 -21.05
C SER A 72 2.67 -0.25 -19.52
N THR A 73 3.81 -0.09 -18.84
CA THR A 73 3.86 0.02 -17.36
C THR A 73 3.09 1.25 -16.86
N LEU A 74 3.29 2.40 -17.53
CA LEU A 74 2.61 3.64 -17.15
C LEU A 74 1.10 3.56 -17.36
N VAL A 75 0.65 2.94 -18.46
CA VAL A 75 -0.78 2.69 -18.75
C VAL A 75 -1.35 1.67 -17.78
N ALA A 76 -0.60 0.62 -17.42
CA ALA A 76 -1.03 -0.36 -16.44
C ALA A 76 -1.33 0.29 -15.08
N LEU A 77 -0.35 1.02 -14.54
CA LEU A 77 -0.48 1.67 -13.22
C LEU A 77 -1.49 2.80 -13.24
N GLY A 78 -1.46 3.64 -14.30
CA GLY A 78 -2.36 4.78 -14.43
C GLY A 78 -3.82 4.34 -14.58
N GLY A 79 -4.11 3.39 -15.46
CA GLY A 79 -5.47 2.91 -15.71
C GLY A 79 -6.03 2.09 -14.55
N GLY A 80 -5.28 1.09 -14.07
CA GLY A 80 -5.70 0.27 -12.93
C GLY A 80 -5.86 1.10 -11.65
N GLY A 81 -4.89 1.99 -11.37
CA GLY A 81 -4.97 2.91 -10.24
C GLY A 81 -6.16 3.86 -10.33
N SER A 82 -6.40 4.48 -11.51
CA SER A 82 -7.54 5.37 -11.70
C SER A 82 -8.87 4.68 -11.48
N LEU A 83 -9.03 3.44 -11.95
CA LEU A 83 -10.26 2.68 -11.75
C LEU A 83 -10.52 2.45 -10.25
N ILE A 84 -9.51 2.06 -9.48
CA ILE A 84 -9.64 1.88 -8.03
C ILE A 84 -9.91 3.21 -7.31
N ALA A 85 -9.23 4.28 -7.71
CA ALA A 85 -9.46 5.60 -7.13
C ALA A 85 -10.90 6.10 -7.35
N ILE A 86 -11.47 5.88 -8.55
CA ILE A 86 -12.86 6.22 -8.86
C ILE A 86 -13.83 5.41 -7.99
N ILE A 87 -13.62 4.09 -7.90
CA ILE A 87 -14.46 3.22 -7.06
C ILE A 87 -14.39 3.64 -5.60
N GLY A 88 -13.18 3.88 -5.06
CA GLY A 88 -13.00 4.33 -3.69
C GLY A 88 -13.61 5.72 -3.44
N PHE A 89 -13.47 6.65 -4.39
CA PHE A 89 -14.10 7.96 -4.28
C PHE A 89 -15.64 7.88 -4.26
N MET A 90 -16.23 7.01 -5.07
CA MET A 90 -17.67 6.77 -5.06
C MET A 90 -18.12 6.11 -3.75
N ASP A 91 -17.33 5.18 -3.19
CA ASP A 91 -17.64 4.55 -1.90
C ASP A 91 -17.51 5.53 -0.72
N ASP A 92 -16.55 6.46 -0.78
CA ASP A 92 -16.38 7.54 0.20
C ASP A 92 -17.59 8.51 0.26
N HIS A 93 -18.32 8.67 -0.85
CA HIS A 93 -19.48 9.60 -0.97
C HIS A 93 -20.84 8.89 -0.99
N GLY A 94 -20.86 7.58 -1.26
CA GLY A 94 -22.09 6.79 -1.32
C GLY A 94 -21.75 5.31 -1.15
N HIS A 95 -22.58 4.56 -0.46
CA HIS A 95 -22.28 3.15 -0.21
C HIS A 95 -22.40 2.30 -1.48
N ILE A 96 -21.29 1.69 -1.93
CA ILE A 96 -21.25 0.70 -3.01
C ILE A 96 -21.29 -0.72 -2.41
N ALA A 97 -22.20 -1.55 -2.87
CA ALA A 97 -22.27 -2.93 -2.41
C ALA A 97 -20.95 -3.68 -2.68
N ALA A 98 -20.47 -4.45 -1.70
CA ALA A 98 -19.16 -5.12 -1.71
C ALA A 98 -18.91 -5.96 -2.99
N ARG A 99 -19.97 -6.58 -3.56
CA ARG A 99 -19.87 -7.34 -4.82
C ARG A 99 -19.43 -6.49 -6.03
N TRP A 100 -19.90 -5.25 -6.12
CA TRP A 100 -19.54 -4.35 -7.23
C TRP A 100 -18.15 -3.79 -7.05
N ARG A 101 -17.75 -3.48 -5.79
CA ARG A 101 -16.37 -3.12 -5.48
C ARG A 101 -15.42 -4.24 -5.87
N LEU A 102 -15.72 -5.47 -5.44
CA LEU A 102 -14.88 -6.63 -5.75
C LEU A 102 -14.75 -6.86 -7.27
N LEU A 103 -15.85 -6.73 -8.02
CA LEU A 103 -15.80 -6.82 -9.48
C LEU A 103 -14.89 -5.76 -10.10
N GLY A 104 -15.01 -4.51 -9.64
CA GLY A 104 -14.13 -3.42 -10.08
C GLY A 104 -12.66 -3.63 -9.70
N HIS A 105 -12.40 -4.22 -8.51
CA HIS A 105 -11.04 -4.58 -8.09
C HIS A 105 -10.42 -5.63 -9.03
N PHE A 106 -11.15 -6.67 -9.40
CA PHE A 106 -10.68 -7.65 -10.39
C PHE A 106 -10.54 -7.07 -11.79
N ALA A 107 -11.40 -6.13 -12.19
CA ALA A 107 -11.25 -5.43 -13.47
C ALA A 107 -9.97 -4.58 -13.50
N ALA A 108 -9.63 -3.88 -12.42
CA ALA A 108 -8.39 -3.13 -12.30
C ALA A 108 -7.16 -4.06 -12.30
N ALA A 109 -7.23 -5.18 -11.58
CA ALA A 109 -6.18 -6.18 -11.57
C ALA A 109 -5.96 -6.77 -12.98
N ALA A 110 -7.03 -7.14 -13.69
CA ALA A 110 -6.96 -7.63 -15.06
C ALA A 110 -6.33 -6.58 -16.01
N TRP A 111 -6.73 -5.31 -15.87
CA TRP A 111 -6.12 -4.20 -16.63
C TRP A 111 -4.59 -4.17 -16.43
N ILE A 112 -4.13 -4.16 -15.18
CA ILE A 112 -2.70 -4.15 -14.87
C ILE A 112 -2.00 -5.35 -15.49
N LEU A 113 -2.54 -6.55 -15.34
CA LEU A 113 -1.93 -7.78 -15.85
C LEU A 113 -1.85 -7.81 -17.37
N VAL A 114 -2.87 -7.34 -18.07
CA VAL A 114 -2.87 -7.26 -19.55
C VAL A 114 -1.75 -6.35 -20.03
N TRP A 115 -1.59 -5.17 -19.43
CA TRP A 115 -0.56 -4.21 -19.86
C TRP A 115 0.85 -4.55 -19.37
N MET A 116 1.00 -5.30 -18.27
CA MET A 116 2.31 -5.75 -17.75
C MET A 116 2.76 -7.11 -18.29
N GLY A 117 1.94 -7.83 -19.05
CA GLY A 117 2.28 -9.15 -19.58
C GLY A 117 2.13 -10.29 -18.57
N GLY A 118 1.28 -10.13 -17.53
CA GLY A 118 1.00 -11.15 -16.54
C GLY A 118 2.02 -11.22 -15.40
N LEU A 119 2.18 -12.39 -14.80
CA LEU A 119 3.16 -12.67 -13.75
C LEU A 119 4.47 -13.16 -14.40
N ALA A 120 5.57 -12.51 -14.05
CA ALA A 120 6.90 -13.00 -14.44
C ALA A 120 7.21 -14.36 -13.80
N PRO A 121 8.09 -15.19 -14.41
CA PRO A 121 8.59 -16.40 -13.77
C PRO A 121 9.20 -16.10 -12.40
N LEU A 122 8.83 -16.88 -11.38
CA LEU A 122 9.29 -16.71 -10.01
C LEU A 122 10.54 -17.55 -9.73
N SER A 123 11.51 -17.01 -9.02
CA SER A 123 12.64 -17.77 -8.51
C SER A 123 12.32 -18.33 -7.11
N LEU A 124 12.48 -19.63 -6.92
CA LEU A 124 12.18 -20.37 -5.68
C LEU A 124 13.30 -21.38 -5.45
N PHE A 125 14.10 -21.22 -4.41
CA PHE A 125 15.17 -22.16 -4.04
C PHE A 125 16.10 -22.54 -5.21
N GLY A 126 16.43 -21.54 -6.05
CA GLY A 126 17.27 -21.75 -7.25
C GLY A 126 16.53 -22.29 -8.48
N TRP A 127 15.25 -22.62 -8.38
CA TRP A 127 14.40 -23.03 -9.50
C TRP A 127 13.63 -21.84 -10.05
N THR A 128 13.43 -21.84 -11.36
CA THR A 128 12.53 -20.86 -12.03
C THR A 128 11.20 -21.52 -12.29
N LEU A 129 10.14 -20.99 -11.69
CA LEU A 129 8.77 -21.47 -11.84
C LEU A 129 7.99 -20.51 -12.74
N ASP A 130 7.68 -20.95 -13.95
CA ASP A 130 6.75 -20.27 -14.83
C ASP A 130 5.35 -20.89 -14.69
N LEU A 131 4.40 -20.10 -14.20
CA LEU A 131 3.01 -20.54 -13.99
C LEU A 131 2.11 -20.29 -15.22
N GLY A 132 2.64 -19.64 -16.26
CA GLY A 132 1.87 -19.30 -17.46
C GLY A 132 0.57 -18.56 -17.11
N TRP A 133 -0.57 -19.02 -17.70
CA TRP A 133 -1.87 -18.39 -17.45
C TRP A 133 -2.37 -18.53 -16.00
N LEU A 134 -1.98 -19.61 -15.28
CA LEU A 134 -2.29 -19.75 -13.85
C LEU A 134 -1.62 -18.64 -13.04
N GLY A 135 -0.41 -18.21 -13.43
CA GLY A 135 0.26 -17.06 -12.84
C GLY A 135 -0.57 -15.79 -12.91
N GLY A 136 -1.32 -15.58 -14.00
CA GLY A 136 -2.26 -14.47 -14.14
C GLY A 136 -3.37 -14.50 -13.09
N ILE A 137 -3.94 -15.70 -12.81
CA ILE A 137 -4.98 -15.86 -11.78
C ILE A 137 -4.40 -15.53 -10.38
N PHE A 138 -3.25 -16.10 -10.04
CA PHE A 138 -2.60 -15.81 -8.74
C PHE A 138 -2.24 -14.33 -8.59
N ALA A 139 -1.72 -13.71 -9.64
CA ALA A 139 -1.41 -12.29 -9.63
C ALA A 139 -2.67 -11.40 -9.51
N ALA A 140 -3.79 -11.76 -10.14
CA ALA A 140 -5.05 -11.04 -9.97
C ALA A 140 -5.54 -11.12 -8.52
N VAL A 141 -5.53 -12.31 -7.91
CA VAL A 141 -5.89 -12.49 -6.50
C VAL A 141 -4.95 -11.73 -5.59
N TYR A 142 -3.64 -11.76 -5.85
CA TYR A 142 -2.62 -11.01 -5.12
C TYR A 142 -2.88 -9.50 -5.18
N LEU A 143 -3.13 -8.93 -6.36
CA LEU A 143 -3.41 -7.50 -6.53
C LEU A 143 -4.69 -7.09 -5.78
N VAL A 144 -5.77 -7.87 -5.93
CA VAL A 144 -7.03 -7.61 -5.23
C VAL A 144 -6.86 -7.77 -3.71
N TRP A 145 -6.08 -8.78 -3.29
CA TRP A 145 -5.76 -8.95 -1.88
C TRP A 145 -4.98 -7.75 -1.35
N LEU A 146 -3.90 -7.34 -2.02
CA LEU A 146 -3.02 -6.25 -1.56
C LEU A 146 -3.77 -4.91 -1.48
N LEU A 147 -4.62 -4.57 -2.44
CA LEU A 147 -5.40 -3.34 -2.38
C LEU A 147 -6.39 -3.34 -1.20
N ASN A 148 -7.06 -4.48 -0.93
CA ASN A 148 -8.03 -4.55 0.17
C ASN A 148 -7.32 -4.53 1.53
N LEU A 149 -6.22 -5.29 1.69
CA LEU A 149 -5.46 -5.25 2.94
C LEU A 149 -4.90 -3.86 3.23
N TYR A 150 -4.45 -3.15 2.19
CA TYR A 150 -3.92 -1.80 2.35
C TYR A 150 -5.01 -0.83 2.86
N ASN A 151 -6.21 -0.94 2.31
CA ASN A 151 -7.37 -0.18 2.78
C ASN A 151 -7.73 -0.53 4.24
N PHE A 152 -7.70 -1.82 4.64
CA PHE A 152 -7.95 -2.24 6.01
C PHE A 152 -6.90 -1.75 7.02
N MET A 153 -5.67 -1.55 6.56
CA MET A 153 -4.57 -1.10 7.40
C MET A 153 -4.50 0.42 7.55
N ASP A 154 -5.31 1.19 6.82
CA ASP A 154 -5.40 2.66 6.93
C ASP A 154 -6.37 3.10 8.04
N GLY A 155 -6.22 2.59 9.26
CA GLY A 155 -7.17 2.87 10.35
C GLY A 155 -6.62 3.72 11.49
N ILE A 156 -5.37 4.21 11.45
CA ILE A 156 -4.79 5.19 12.37
C ILE A 156 -3.94 6.21 11.62
N ASP A 157 -3.75 7.37 12.21
CA ASP A 157 -3.04 8.50 11.62
C ASP A 157 -1.67 8.12 11.07
N GLY A 158 -1.42 8.40 9.81
CA GLY A 158 -0.14 8.30 9.14
C GLY A 158 0.37 6.88 8.83
N ILE A 159 -0.29 5.82 9.31
CA ILE A 159 0.25 4.45 9.21
C ILE A 159 0.40 4.00 7.74
N ALA A 160 -0.64 4.19 6.92
CA ALA A 160 -0.61 3.81 5.51
C ALA A 160 0.41 4.66 4.71
N SER A 161 0.49 5.94 5.01
CA SER A 161 1.47 6.83 4.37
C SER A 161 2.91 6.44 4.71
N VAL A 162 3.18 6.14 5.99
CA VAL A 162 4.52 5.73 6.45
C VAL A 162 4.93 4.39 5.84
N GLU A 163 4.02 3.41 5.80
CA GLU A 163 4.26 2.13 5.14
C GLU A 163 4.63 2.32 3.67
N ALA A 164 3.82 3.07 2.89
CA ALA A 164 4.10 3.33 1.48
C ALA A 164 5.45 3.99 1.26
N ILE A 165 5.76 5.03 2.04
CA ILE A 165 7.03 5.77 1.92
C ILE A 165 8.21 4.85 2.25
N CYS A 166 8.14 4.12 3.36
CA CYS A 166 9.21 3.20 3.75
C CYS A 166 9.43 2.12 2.69
N ALA A 167 8.35 1.46 2.21
CA ALA A 167 8.44 0.44 1.18
C ALA A 167 9.01 0.99 -0.13
N CYS A 168 8.51 2.14 -0.60
CA CYS A 168 8.96 2.75 -1.85
C CYS A 168 10.41 3.24 -1.81
N LEU A 169 10.84 3.90 -0.71
CA LEU A 169 12.23 4.34 -0.56
C LEU A 169 13.18 3.14 -0.44
N SER A 170 12.78 2.11 0.29
CA SER A 170 13.53 0.87 0.40
C SER A 170 13.64 0.15 -0.95
N ALA A 171 12.54 0.05 -1.70
CA ALA A 171 12.56 -0.53 -3.05
C ALA A 171 13.48 0.25 -3.99
N ALA A 172 13.43 1.59 -3.95
CA ALA A 172 14.32 2.43 -4.75
C ALA A 172 15.80 2.19 -4.41
N LEU A 173 16.13 2.03 -3.13
CA LEU A 173 17.48 1.65 -2.70
C LEU A 173 17.87 0.26 -3.24
N LEU A 174 16.97 -0.73 -3.16
CA LEU A 174 17.24 -2.08 -3.67
C LEU A 174 17.44 -2.10 -5.19
N TYR A 175 16.66 -1.33 -5.95
CA TYR A 175 16.89 -1.16 -7.40
C TYR A 175 18.26 -0.55 -7.67
N TRP A 176 18.66 0.48 -6.91
CA TRP A 176 19.99 1.08 -7.06
C TRP A 176 21.10 0.06 -6.75
N LEU A 177 20.98 -0.70 -5.66
CA LEU A 177 21.92 -1.75 -5.28
C LEU A 177 21.98 -2.91 -6.29
N SER A 178 20.90 -3.15 -7.04
CA SER A 178 20.83 -4.16 -8.10
C SER A 178 21.33 -3.65 -9.47
N GLY A 179 21.79 -2.40 -9.58
CA GLY A 179 22.17 -1.79 -10.86
C GLY A 179 20.99 -1.40 -11.76
N LEU A 180 19.76 -1.44 -11.25
CA LEU A 180 18.51 -1.13 -11.96
C LEU A 180 17.98 0.27 -11.59
N SER A 181 18.88 1.24 -11.47
CA SER A 181 18.54 2.60 -10.97
C SER A 181 17.43 3.31 -11.74
N GLY A 182 17.22 2.97 -13.02
CA GLY A 182 16.11 3.51 -13.82
C GLY A 182 14.74 3.14 -13.25
N ALA A 183 14.56 1.91 -12.79
CA ALA A 183 13.30 1.42 -12.23
C ALA A 183 12.94 2.08 -10.86
N ALA A 184 13.91 2.74 -10.20
CA ALA A 184 13.68 3.41 -8.92
C ALA A 184 12.75 4.63 -9.03
N ILE A 185 12.54 5.17 -10.24
CA ILE A 185 11.77 6.42 -10.40
C ILE A 185 10.31 6.26 -10.01
N LEU A 186 9.67 5.14 -10.35
CA LEU A 186 8.25 4.91 -10.05
C LEU A 186 7.97 4.86 -8.53
N PRO A 187 8.68 4.05 -7.72
CA PRO A 187 8.50 4.08 -6.28
C PRO A 187 8.90 5.44 -5.67
N LEU A 188 9.90 6.14 -6.18
CA LEU A 188 10.25 7.48 -5.69
C LEU A 188 9.14 8.50 -5.94
N LEU A 189 8.49 8.47 -7.11
CA LEU A 189 7.35 9.34 -7.40
C LEU A 189 6.16 9.05 -6.49
N MET A 190 5.90 7.76 -6.20
CA MET A 190 4.87 7.36 -5.24
C MET A 190 5.22 7.87 -3.83
N ALA A 191 6.45 7.67 -3.36
CA ALA A 191 6.91 8.17 -2.06
C ALA A 191 6.77 9.70 -1.96
N ALA A 192 7.08 10.45 -3.03
CA ALA A 192 6.91 11.90 -3.08
C ALA A 192 5.44 12.33 -2.99
N ALA A 193 4.56 11.67 -3.76
CA ALA A 193 3.12 11.95 -3.73
C ALA A 193 2.51 11.68 -2.35
N VAL A 194 2.85 10.54 -1.73
CA VAL A 194 2.40 10.17 -0.39
C VAL A 194 3.02 11.08 0.67
N GLY A 195 4.29 11.50 0.51
CA GLY A 195 4.99 12.39 1.42
C GLY A 195 4.32 13.76 1.56
N GLY A 196 3.82 14.33 0.46
CA GLY A 196 3.06 15.59 0.50
C GLY A 196 1.75 15.46 1.28
N PHE A 197 1.04 14.35 1.13
CA PHE A 197 -0.16 14.06 1.91
C PHE A 197 0.17 13.79 3.40
N LEU A 198 1.25 13.04 3.70
CA LEU A 198 1.64 12.67 5.07
C LEU A 198 1.81 13.91 5.96
N PHE A 199 2.27 15.04 5.44
CA PHE A 199 2.37 16.28 6.21
C PHE A 199 1.05 16.66 6.90
N TRP A 200 -0.09 16.36 6.27
CA TRP A 200 -1.42 16.64 6.81
C TRP A 200 -2.03 15.45 7.57
N ASN A 201 -1.56 14.25 7.29
CA ASN A 201 -2.06 13.00 7.90
C ASN A 201 -1.17 12.49 9.04
N PHE A 202 0.03 13.09 9.25
CA PHE A 202 0.91 12.72 10.37
C PHE A 202 0.20 12.97 11.72
N PRO A 203 0.37 12.06 12.71
CA PRO A 203 -0.32 12.16 14.00
C PRO A 203 -0.04 13.46 14.78
N PRO A 204 -1.05 14.24 15.21
CA PRO A 204 -2.48 14.04 14.97
C PRO A 204 -2.94 14.47 13.57
N ALA A 205 -3.68 13.61 12.89
CA ALA A 205 -4.12 13.85 11.51
C ALA A 205 -5.07 15.04 11.39
N LYS A 206 -4.88 15.85 10.35
CA LYS A 206 -5.72 16.99 9.99
C LYS A 206 -6.69 16.67 8.86
N ILE A 207 -6.48 15.55 8.17
CA ILE A 207 -7.34 14.98 7.13
C ILE A 207 -7.03 13.50 6.99
N PHE A 208 -8.06 12.67 6.76
CA PHE A 208 -7.91 11.25 6.48
C PHE A 208 -7.79 10.98 4.98
N MET A 209 -7.14 9.84 4.65
CA MET A 209 -6.86 9.44 3.28
C MET A 209 -8.15 9.11 2.52
N GLY A 210 -8.99 8.26 3.07
CA GLY A 210 -10.19 7.72 2.43
C GLY A 210 -9.88 6.57 1.47
N ASP A 211 -10.96 5.89 1.04
CA ASP A 211 -10.86 4.66 0.25
C ASP A 211 -10.28 4.89 -1.14
N ALA A 212 -10.50 6.11 -1.69
CA ALA A 212 -9.87 6.52 -2.95
C ALA A 212 -8.34 6.49 -2.89
N GLY A 213 -7.75 6.92 -1.77
CA GLY A 213 -6.29 6.96 -1.60
C GLY A 213 -5.69 5.61 -1.22
N SER A 214 -6.24 4.96 -0.18
CA SER A 214 -5.68 3.71 0.35
C SER A 214 -5.77 2.57 -0.64
N GLY A 215 -6.92 2.40 -1.33
CA GLY A 215 -7.07 1.42 -2.39
C GLY A 215 -6.14 1.68 -3.58
N PHE A 216 -6.00 2.96 -3.99
CA PHE A 216 -5.07 3.37 -5.04
C PHE A 216 -3.63 3.00 -4.69
N ILE A 217 -3.15 3.34 -3.49
CA ILE A 217 -1.80 3.00 -3.07
C ILE A 217 -1.62 1.48 -3.09
N GLY A 218 -2.56 0.72 -2.54
CA GLY A 218 -2.48 -0.74 -2.49
C GLY A 218 -2.35 -1.38 -3.87
N ILE A 219 -3.18 -0.98 -4.85
CA ILE A 219 -3.12 -1.55 -6.20
C ILE A 219 -1.85 -1.12 -6.96
N VAL A 220 -1.38 0.12 -6.76
CA VAL A 220 -0.15 0.60 -7.40
C VAL A 220 1.08 -0.08 -6.80
N LEU A 221 1.18 -0.25 -5.48
CA LEU A 221 2.27 -1.01 -4.85
C LEU A 221 2.28 -2.47 -5.31
N GLY A 222 1.10 -3.09 -5.46
CA GLY A 222 0.97 -4.41 -6.08
C GLY A 222 1.47 -4.44 -7.51
N GLY A 223 1.09 -3.46 -8.32
CA GLY A 223 1.59 -3.32 -9.70
C GLY A 223 3.10 -3.12 -9.76
N LEU A 224 3.66 -2.27 -8.89
CA LEU A 224 5.11 -2.05 -8.80
C LEU A 224 5.86 -3.33 -8.40
N SER A 225 5.30 -4.16 -7.53
CA SER A 225 5.91 -5.45 -7.15
C SER A 225 5.91 -6.45 -8.31
N LEU A 226 4.84 -6.48 -9.14
CA LEU A 226 4.81 -7.29 -10.36
C LEU A 226 5.78 -6.76 -11.42
N HIS A 227 5.87 -5.44 -11.58
CA HIS A 227 6.86 -4.81 -12.46
C HIS A 227 8.30 -5.18 -12.04
N ALA A 228 8.55 -5.19 -10.72
CA ALA A 228 9.84 -5.60 -10.16
C ALA A 228 10.21 -7.06 -10.53
N ALA A 229 9.23 -7.96 -10.56
CA ALA A 229 9.44 -9.35 -10.95
C ALA A 229 9.97 -9.49 -12.39
N TRP A 230 9.50 -8.64 -13.31
CA TRP A 230 9.99 -8.59 -14.68
C TRP A 230 11.38 -7.98 -14.80
N ALA A 231 11.73 -7.02 -13.94
CA ALA A 231 13.06 -6.43 -13.92
C ALA A 231 14.10 -7.39 -13.33
N SER A 232 13.76 -8.08 -12.24
CA SER A 232 14.59 -9.10 -11.59
C SER A 232 13.73 -9.93 -10.62
N PRO A 233 13.62 -11.27 -10.79
CA PRO A 233 12.77 -12.12 -9.96
C PRO A 233 12.96 -11.98 -8.44
N PRO A 234 14.18 -11.82 -7.89
CA PRO A 234 14.37 -11.58 -6.45
C PRO A 234 13.69 -10.30 -5.93
N LEU A 235 13.50 -9.28 -6.77
CA LEU A 235 12.89 -8.02 -6.34
C LEU A 235 11.40 -8.16 -6.03
N PHE A 236 10.69 -9.12 -6.62
CA PHE A 236 9.33 -9.45 -6.22
C PHE A 236 9.24 -9.87 -4.75
N TRP A 237 10.14 -10.76 -4.33
CA TRP A 237 10.22 -11.19 -2.94
C TRP A 237 10.61 -10.06 -2.00
N CYS A 238 11.50 -9.16 -2.47
CA CYS A 238 11.83 -7.95 -1.71
C CYS A 238 10.60 -7.07 -1.47
N TRP A 239 9.73 -6.87 -2.48
CA TRP A 239 8.48 -6.14 -2.29
C TRP A 239 7.55 -6.81 -1.28
N LEU A 240 7.43 -8.14 -1.31
CA LEU A 240 6.66 -8.88 -0.29
C LEU A 240 7.25 -8.69 1.10
N ILE A 241 8.59 -8.72 1.24
CA ILE A 241 9.27 -8.44 2.51
C ILE A 241 8.95 -7.02 2.98
N LEU A 242 9.13 -6.00 2.13
CA LEU A 242 8.96 -4.60 2.48
C LEU A 242 7.50 -4.22 2.85
N LEU A 243 6.52 -4.91 2.31
CA LEU A 243 5.10 -4.75 2.66
C LEU A 243 4.66 -5.68 3.80
N GLY A 244 5.62 -6.35 4.44
CA GLY A 244 5.39 -7.43 5.40
C GLY A 244 4.55 -7.03 6.61
N VAL A 245 4.69 -5.81 7.15
CA VAL A 245 3.91 -5.36 8.31
C VAL A 245 2.41 -5.42 7.98
N PHE A 246 2.02 -4.87 6.84
CA PHE A 246 0.63 -4.84 6.41
C PHE A 246 0.13 -6.21 5.98
N ILE A 247 0.93 -6.95 5.21
CA ILE A 247 0.56 -8.30 4.73
C ILE A 247 0.33 -9.23 5.92
N VAL A 248 1.22 -9.25 6.89
CA VAL A 248 1.13 -10.19 8.02
C VAL A 248 -0.05 -9.85 8.95
N ASP A 249 -0.19 -8.57 9.36
CA ASP A 249 -1.30 -8.18 10.26
C ASP A 249 -2.66 -8.45 9.60
N ALA A 250 -2.85 -7.97 8.37
CA ALA A 250 -4.14 -8.13 7.69
C ALA A 250 -4.46 -9.59 7.37
N THR A 251 -3.48 -10.38 6.87
CA THR A 251 -3.70 -11.77 6.52
C THR A 251 -3.98 -12.62 7.77
N TYR A 252 -3.17 -12.45 8.82
CA TYR A 252 -3.37 -13.18 10.07
C TYR A 252 -4.74 -12.85 10.69
N THR A 253 -5.11 -11.57 10.73
CA THR A 253 -6.41 -11.11 11.22
C THR A 253 -7.55 -11.74 10.42
N LEU A 254 -7.46 -11.71 9.07
CA LEU A 254 -8.48 -12.27 8.19
C LEU A 254 -8.64 -13.77 8.38
N VAL A 255 -7.52 -14.53 8.35
CA VAL A 255 -7.54 -15.99 8.52
C VAL A 255 -8.14 -16.36 9.87
N ARG A 256 -7.75 -15.69 10.95
CA ARG A 256 -8.27 -15.96 12.29
C ARG A 256 -9.77 -15.70 12.38
N ARG A 257 -10.26 -14.62 11.78
CA ARG A 257 -11.68 -14.30 11.72
C ARG A 257 -12.46 -15.30 10.87
N LEU A 258 -11.91 -15.70 9.72
CA LEU A 258 -12.53 -16.71 8.85
C LEU A 258 -12.67 -18.05 9.55
N LEU A 259 -11.62 -18.52 10.26
CA LEU A 259 -11.65 -19.77 11.02
C LEU A 259 -12.65 -19.74 12.19
N ARG A 260 -12.99 -18.55 12.70
CA ARG A 260 -14.03 -18.35 13.71
C ARG A 260 -15.45 -18.30 13.12
N GLY A 261 -15.59 -18.19 11.79
CA GLY A 261 -16.88 -18.07 11.10
C GLY A 261 -17.42 -16.64 11.03
N ASP A 262 -16.57 -15.62 11.25
CA ASP A 262 -16.98 -14.22 11.14
C ASP A 262 -17.24 -13.84 9.66
N LYS A 263 -18.13 -12.88 9.46
CA LYS A 263 -18.32 -12.27 8.16
C LYS A 263 -17.15 -11.33 7.86
N VAL A 264 -16.18 -11.82 7.09
CA VAL A 264 -14.90 -11.13 6.83
C VAL A 264 -15.04 -9.83 6.04
N TYR A 265 -16.16 -9.62 5.35
CA TYR A 265 -16.49 -8.39 4.61
C TYR A 265 -17.11 -7.29 5.49
N GLU A 266 -17.47 -7.60 6.73
CA GLU A 266 -17.96 -6.60 7.68
C GLU A 266 -16.80 -5.84 8.32
N ALA A 267 -16.94 -4.51 8.41
CA ALA A 267 -15.93 -3.65 9.03
C ALA A 267 -15.69 -4.02 10.50
N HIS A 268 -14.45 -4.02 10.90
CA HIS A 268 -14.01 -4.40 12.25
C HIS A 268 -12.79 -3.56 12.68
N ARG A 269 -12.41 -3.65 13.96
CA ARG A 269 -11.21 -3.02 14.52
C ARG A 269 -10.34 -4.01 15.31
N SER A 270 -10.06 -5.15 14.69
CA SER A 270 -9.35 -6.27 15.33
C SER A 270 -7.95 -6.53 14.76
N HIS A 271 -7.37 -5.59 14.03
CA HIS A 271 -5.97 -5.64 13.60
C HIS A 271 -5.00 -5.41 14.77
N ALA A 272 -3.78 -5.97 14.68
CA ALA A 272 -2.74 -5.79 15.70
C ALA A 272 -2.43 -4.31 15.95
N TYR A 273 -2.29 -3.51 14.88
CA TYR A 273 -2.02 -2.07 15.00
C TYR A 273 -3.12 -1.31 15.75
N GLN A 274 -4.39 -1.72 15.60
CA GLN A 274 -5.52 -1.11 16.30
C GLN A 274 -5.51 -1.46 17.79
N PHE A 275 -5.21 -2.71 18.13
CA PHE A 275 -5.01 -3.10 19.53
C PHE A 275 -3.81 -2.38 20.15
N ALA A 276 -2.70 -2.24 19.42
CA ALA A 276 -1.53 -1.50 19.88
C ALA A 276 -1.88 -0.02 20.13
N SER A 277 -2.58 0.64 19.20
CA SER A 277 -2.95 2.07 19.34
C SER A 277 -3.85 2.30 20.55
N ARG A 278 -4.82 1.41 20.81
CA ARG A 278 -5.65 1.47 22.02
C ARG A 278 -4.84 1.23 23.29
N LYS A 279 -3.91 0.28 23.26
CA LYS A 279 -3.04 -0.02 24.43
C LYS A 279 -2.17 1.17 24.81
N TYR A 280 -1.62 1.88 23.83
CA TYR A 280 -0.75 3.05 24.06
C TYR A 280 -1.53 4.37 24.15
N GLY A 281 -2.82 4.37 23.84
CA GLY A 281 -3.67 5.57 23.86
C GLY A 281 -3.31 6.64 22.83
N LYS A 282 -2.41 6.32 21.86
CA LYS A 282 -1.89 7.26 20.84
C LYS A 282 -1.56 6.52 19.55
N HIS A 283 -1.75 7.18 18.39
CA HIS A 283 -1.38 6.63 17.08
C HIS A 283 0.12 6.71 16.81
N LEU A 284 0.77 7.82 17.18
CA LEU A 284 2.17 8.10 16.87
C LEU A 284 3.16 6.98 17.24
N PRO A 285 3.13 6.36 18.44
CA PRO A 285 4.07 5.29 18.76
C PRO A 285 3.93 4.08 17.83
N VAL A 286 2.70 3.76 17.39
CA VAL A 286 2.44 2.62 16.50
C VAL A 286 2.92 2.93 15.09
N THR A 287 2.61 4.13 14.58
CA THR A 287 3.07 4.60 13.27
C THR A 287 4.61 4.63 13.18
N LEU A 288 5.29 5.10 14.23
CA LEU A 288 6.76 5.08 14.29
C LEU A 288 7.33 3.66 14.45
N ALA A 289 6.64 2.76 15.17
CA ALA A 289 7.05 1.36 15.27
C ALA A 289 6.99 0.67 13.91
N VAL A 290 5.98 0.97 13.07
CA VAL A 290 5.89 0.48 11.70
C VAL A 290 7.10 0.97 10.88
N ALA A 291 7.45 2.26 10.95
CA ALA A 291 8.66 2.77 10.29
C ALA A 291 9.94 2.06 10.77
N ALA A 292 10.07 1.84 12.08
CA ALA A 292 11.22 1.15 12.65
C ALA A 292 11.32 -0.32 12.21
N LEU A 293 10.19 -1.03 12.09
CA LEU A 293 10.14 -2.39 11.57
C LEU A 293 10.53 -2.43 10.09
N ASN A 294 9.99 -1.52 9.28
CA ASN A 294 10.31 -1.44 7.86
C ASN A 294 11.80 -1.17 7.62
N LEU A 295 12.37 -0.17 8.29
CA LEU A 295 13.75 0.26 8.05
C LEU A 295 14.77 -0.57 8.83
N GLY A 296 14.45 -1.00 10.06
CA GLY A 296 15.37 -1.70 10.95
C GLY A 296 15.33 -3.22 10.83
N TRP A 297 14.26 -3.81 10.25
CA TRP A 297 14.13 -5.25 10.10
C TRP A 297 13.89 -5.67 8.65
N LEU A 298 12.84 -5.16 8.00
CA LEU A 298 12.46 -5.65 6.68
C LEU A 298 13.44 -5.24 5.59
N LEU A 299 13.90 -4.00 5.60
CA LEU A 299 14.91 -3.52 4.65
C LEU A 299 16.23 -4.29 4.76
N PRO A 300 16.84 -4.53 5.95
CA PRO A 300 18.02 -5.40 6.07
C PRO A 300 17.82 -6.79 5.51
N VAL A 301 16.67 -7.44 5.75
CA VAL A 301 16.37 -8.76 5.18
C VAL A 301 16.29 -8.69 3.66
N ALA A 302 15.61 -7.67 3.10
CA ALA A 302 15.53 -7.48 1.66
C ALA A 302 16.91 -7.17 1.02
N ILE A 303 17.80 -6.45 1.71
CA ILE A 303 19.20 -6.26 1.28
C ILE A 303 19.92 -7.61 1.23
N CYS A 304 19.70 -8.52 2.20
CA CYS A 304 20.31 -9.86 2.16
C CYS A 304 19.87 -10.65 0.92
N VAL A 305 18.62 -10.50 0.46
CA VAL A 305 18.15 -11.14 -0.78
C VAL A 305 18.92 -10.61 -1.99
N VAL A 306 19.07 -9.30 -2.10
CA VAL A 306 19.67 -8.66 -3.29
C VAL A 306 21.21 -8.77 -3.30
N GLN A 307 21.86 -8.54 -2.15
CA GLN A 307 23.33 -8.39 -2.10
C GLN A 307 24.06 -9.65 -1.69
N PHE A 308 23.44 -10.53 -0.90
CA PHE A 308 24.09 -11.72 -0.37
C PHE A 308 23.49 -13.04 -0.92
N GLY A 309 22.55 -12.94 -1.90
CA GLY A 309 21.97 -14.11 -2.55
C GLY A 309 21.08 -14.97 -1.63
N LEU A 310 20.51 -14.36 -0.56
CA LEU A 310 19.51 -15.05 0.24
C LEU A 310 18.31 -15.37 -0.65
N ASP A 311 17.86 -16.65 -0.65
CA ASP A 311 16.65 -17.02 -1.38
C ASP A 311 15.46 -16.16 -0.95
N GLY A 312 14.68 -15.68 -1.93
CA GLY A 312 13.60 -14.73 -1.67
C GLY A 312 12.50 -15.31 -0.78
N VAL A 313 12.17 -16.60 -0.92
CA VAL A 313 11.17 -17.28 -0.07
C VAL A 313 11.67 -17.39 1.36
N LEU A 314 12.95 -17.76 1.56
CA LEU A 314 13.57 -17.76 2.88
C LEU A 314 13.60 -16.36 3.48
N GLY A 315 13.89 -15.33 2.67
CA GLY A 315 13.82 -13.94 3.08
C GLY A 315 12.43 -13.54 3.60
N VAL A 316 11.36 -13.92 2.90
CA VAL A 316 9.98 -13.71 3.34
C VAL A 316 9.70 -14.44 4.67
N LEU A 317 10.09 -15.71 4.78
CA LEU A 317 9.89 -16.49 6.01
C LEU A 317 10.61 -15.84 7.20
N ILE A 318 11.88 -15.46 7.04
CA ILE A 318 12.66 -14.77 8.08
C ILE A 318 12.00 -13.45 8.46
N ALA A 319 11.58 -12.66 7.47
CA ALA A 319 10.95 -11.35 7.70
C ALA A 319 9.63 -11.47 8.47
N TYR A 320 8.81 -12.49 8.16
CA TYR A 320 7.45 -12.60 8.68
C TYR A 320 7.36 -13.22 10.08
N VAL A 321 8.33 -14.04 10.50
CA VAL A 321 8.29 -14.68 11.83
C VAL A 321 8.15 -13.66 12.98
N PRO A 322 8.97 -12.60 13.10
CA PRO A 322 8.80 -11.61 14.15
C PRO A 322 7.47 -10.84 14.03
N LEU A 323 7.00 -10.59 12.80
CA LEU A 323 5.72 -9.91 12.56
C LEU A 323 4.53 -10.76 13.01
N LEU A 324 4.58 -12.08 12.77
CA LEU A 324 3.58 -13.03 13.29
C LEU A 324 3.57 -13.05 14.82
N ILE A 325 4.74 -13.04 15.45
CA ILE A 325 4.84 -12.96 16.92
C ILE A 325 4.18 -11.66 17.42
N LEU A 326 4.42 -10.54 16.73
CA LEU A 326 3.76 -9.27 17.06
C LEU A 326 2.24 -9.33 16.85
N ALA A 327 1.77 -9.93 15.74
CA ALA A 327 0.34 -10.10 15.47
C ALA A 327 -0.36 -10.89 16.60
N VAL A 328 0.26 -11.99 17.04
CA VAL A 328 -0.23 -12.78 18.19
C VAL A 328 -0.17 -11.96 19.48
N ARG A 329 0.95 -11.28 19.75
CA ARG A 329 1.17 -10.48 20.97
C ARG A 329 0.17 -9.33 21.12
N TYR A 330 -0.21 -8.72 19.99
CA TYR A 330 -1.22 -7.65 19.93
C TYR A 330 -2.61 -8.17 19.56
N ARG A 331 -2.89 -9.48 19.77
CA ARG A 331 -4.21 -10.09 19.68
C ARG A 331 -4.93 -9.87 18.35
N ALA A 332 -4.20 -9.82 17.24
CA ALA A 332 -4.80 -9.66 15.91
C ALA A 332 -5.92 -10.69 15.68
N GLY A 333 -7.06 -10.23 15.18
CA GLY A 333 -8.22 -11.06 14.91
C GLY A 333 -9.04 -11.47 16.15
N GLU A 334 -8.69 -11.06 17.38
CA GLU A 334 -9.51 -11.34 18.56
C GLU A 334 -10.78 -10.47 18.61
N LEU A 335 -11.83 -11.01 19.26
CA LEU A 335 -13.00 -10.20 19.61
C LEU A 335 -12.61 -9.20 20.69
N GLU A 336 -13.11 -7.98 20.56
CA GLU A 336 -12.96 -6.99 21.61
C GLU A 336 -13.85 -7.38 22.79
N VAL A 337 -13.25 -7.72 23.93
CA VAL A 337 -13.99 -7.89 25.17
C VAL A 337 -14.43 -6.49 25.59
N GLN A 338 -15.71 -6.19 25.48
CA GLN A 338 -16.29 -5.00 26.07
C GLN A 338 -16.03 -5.07 27.59
N ARG A 339 -15.12 -4.21 28.08
CA ARG A 339 -14.92 -3.97 29.49
C ARG A 339 -15.75 -2.77 29.94
#